data_451ccdc84707cd619fe3e2be7c79745b
#
_entry.id   451ccdc84707cd619fe3e2be7c79745b
#
_cell.length_a   1.000
_cell.length_b   1.000
_cell.length_c   1.000
_cell.angle_alpha   90.00
_cell.angle_beta   90.00
_cell.angle_gamma   90.00
#
_symmetry.space_group_name_H-M   'P 1'
#
loop_
_entity.id
_entity.type
_entity.pdbx_description
1 polymer ?
#
loop_
_entity_poly.entity_id
_entity_poly.type
_entity_poly.pdbx_seq_one_letter_code
_entity_poly.pdbx_strand_id
1 'polypeptide(L)'
;MRPRALVLLGTVLAAACGGAVRYADSGERNLVIRTETSSGSAFSSVKAVLGVHAVDAQCKLAYEGYVELDRPLMQVGIPPGRLSYLVFEFASSSFLGGTRGSITQETLLRPRPGATYEVRVAYKNELYEVAIRETPPGGGRPRDLELASLGACKR
;
A
#
# COMPACT_ATOMS: atom_id res chain seq x y z
N MET A 1 -17.12 -0.50 65.52
CA MET A 1 -16.33 0.20 64.50
C MET A 1 -15.84 -0.82 63.48
N ARG A 2 -16.37 -0.81 62.25
CA ARG A 2 -15.96 -1.72 61.16
C ARG A 2 -15.13 -0.92 60.15
N PRO A 3 -13.91 -1.35 59.77
CA PRO A 3 -13.13 -0.67 58.73
C PRO A 3 -13.71 -0.98 57.37
N ARG A 4 -13.97 0.06 56.56
CA ARG A 4 -14.31 -0.01 55.14
C ARG A 4 -13.04 -0.19 54.32
N ALA A 5 -12.88 -1.32 53.68
CA ALA A 5 -11.83 -1.57 52.69
C ALA A 5 -12.16 -0.81 51.42
N LEU A 6 -11.29 0.12 51.04
CA LEU A 6 -11.30 0.86 49.76
C LEU A 6 -10.61 0.00 48.70
N VAL A 7 -11.42 -0.58 47.78
CA VAL A 7 -10.87 -1.28 46.60
C VAL A 7 -10.56 -0.25 45.52
N LEU A 8 -9.26 0.04 45.31
CA LEU A 8 -8.77 0.82 44.20
C LEU A 8 -8.77 -0.06 42.95
N LEU A 9 -9.75 0.16 42.06
CA LEU A 9 -9.76 -0.43 40.72
C LEU A 9 -8.74 0.34 39.86
N GLY A 10 -7.56 -0.25 39.69
CA GLY A 10 -6.56 0.22 38.75
C GLY A 10 -6.97 -0.11 37.32
N THR A 11 -7.40 0.89 36.56
CA THR A 11 -7.61 0.80 35.10
C THR A 11 -6.25 0.71 34.41
N VAL A 12 -5.89 -0.49 33.95
CA VAL A 12 -4.74 -0.68 33.07
C VAL A 12 -5.14 -0.17 31.67
N LEU A 13 -4.69 1.03 31.31
CA LEU A 13 -4.69 1.49 29.93
C LEU A 13 -3.68 0.67 29.16
N ALA A 14 -4.13 -0.34 28.43
CA ALA A 14 -3.33 -1.00 27.39
C ALA A 14 -3.14 0.02 26.26
N ALA A 15 -2.01 0.69 26.22
CA ALA A 15 -1.55 1.45 25.06
C ALA A 15 -1.34 0.42 23.93
N ALA A 16 -2.31 0.31 23.02
CA ALA A 16 -2.13 -0.41 21.77
C ALA A 16 -1.10 0.36 20.95
N CYS A 17 0.17 -0.04 21.04
CA CYS A 17 1.18 0.31 20.05
C CYS A 17 0.71 -0.33 18.74
N GLY A 18 0.05 0.46 17.88
CA GLY A 18 -0.33 0.06 16.53
C GLY A 18 0.93 -0.11 15.70
N GLY A 19 1.59 -1.27 15.80
CA GLY A 19 2.67 -1.67 14.90
C GLY A 19 2.12 -1.75 13.49
N ALA A 20 2.91 -1.29 12.50
CA ALA A 20 2.55 -1.42 11.11
C ALA A 20 2.29 -2.91 10.77
N VAL A 21 1.09 -3.22 10.30
CA VAL A 21 0.66 -4.59 9.99
C VAL A 21 1.09 -4.93 8.57
N ARG A 22 1.79 -6.06 8.37
CA ARG A 22 2.07 -6.56 7.03
C ARG A 22 0.78 -7.05 6.38
N TYR A 23 0.61 -6.75 5.12
CA TYR A 23 -0.55 -7.22 4.35
C TYR A 23 -0.52 -8.75 4.24
N ALA A 24 -1.59 -9.37 4.68
CA ALA A 24 -1.78 -10.81 4.55
C ALA A 24 -2.38 -11.09 3.17
N ASP A 25 -1.55 -11.63 2.29
CA ASP A 25 -1.92 -12.02 0.93
C ASP A 25 -3.01 -13.10 0.97
N SER A 26 -4.20 -12.80 0.48
CA SER A 26 -5.32 -13.73 0.48
C SER A 26 -5.75 -14.08 -0.95
N GLY A 27 -5.36 -15.24 -1.45
CA GLY A 27 -5.88 -15.80 -2.69
C GLY A 27 -4.96 -15.67 -3.90
N GLU A 28 -5.55 -15.46 -5.08
CA GLU A 28 -4.84 -15.39 -6.36
C GLU A 28 -3.92 -14.17 -6.43
N ARG A 29 -2.64 -14.40 -6.75
CA ARG A 29 -1.61 -13.35 -6.86
C ARG A 29 -1.75 -12.62 -8.19
N ASN A 30 -2.72 -11.76 -8.28
CA ASN A 30 -3.13 -11.07 -9.50
C ASN A 30 -2.45 -9.72 -9.73
N LEU A 31 -1.67 -9.20 -8.76
CA LEU A 31 -0.91 -7.97 -8.87
C LEU A 31 0.59 -8.29 -8.98
N VAL A 32 1.18 -8.04 -10.14
CA VAL A 32 2.61 -8.23 -10.43
C VAL A 32 3.29 -6.88 -10.37
N ILE A 33 4.13 -6.65 -9.36
CA ILE A 33 4.78 -5.36 -9.12
C ILE A 33 6.23 -5.43 -9.57
N ARG A 34 6.62 -4.55 -10.49
CA ARG A 34 8.00 -4.33 -10.92
C ARG A 34 8.51 -3.04 -10.32
N THR A 35 9.56 -3.14 -9.51
CA THR A 35 10.15 -1.99 -8.81
C THR A 35 11.48 -1.62 -9.44
N GLU A 36 11.59 -0.38 -9.89
CA GLU A 36 12.79 0.22 -10.45
C GLU A 36 13.15 1.46 -9.61
N THR A 37 13.91 1.26 -8.54
CA THR A 37 14.36 2.35 -7.68
C THR A 37 15.86 2.54 -7.86
N SER A 38 16.26 3.64 -8.50
CA SER A 38 17.66 4.06 -8.55
C SER A 38 17.83 5.40 -7.86
N SER A 39 18.67 5.45 -6.83
CA SER A 39 19.11 6.73 -6.29
C SER A 39 20.28 7.26 -7.12
N GLY A 40 20.23 8.51 -7.50
CA GLY A 40 21.34 9.15 -8.25
C GLY A 40 22.61 9.34 -7.42
N SER A 41 22.63 8.92 -6.15
CA SER A 41 23.75 9.05 -5.23
C SER A 41 23.98 7.74 -4.48
N ALA A 42 25.25 7.33 -4.36
CA ALA A 42 25.65 6.17 -3.57
C ALA A 42 25.31 6.29 -2.05
N PHE A 43 24.94 7.48 -1.60
CA PHE A 43 24.61 7.78 -0.20
C PHE A 43 23.11 8.01 0.08
N SER A 44 22.27 7.86 -0.93
CA SER A 44 20.83 7.98 -0.78
C SER A 44 20.15 6.63 -1.04
N SER A 45 19.14 6.32 -0.24
CA SER A 45 18.30 5.14 -0.44
C SER A 45 16.85 5.56 -0.59
N VAL A 46 16.15 4.93 -1.53
CA VAL A 46 14.71 5.06 -1.68
C VAL A 46 14.07 3.75 -1.28
N LYS A 47 13.13 3.81 -0.34
CA LYS A 47 12.25 2.70 0.02
C LYS A 47 10.89 2.94 -0.60
N ALA A 48 10.35 1.92 -1.20
CA ALA A 48 8.99 1.93 -1.71
C ALA A 48 8.12 0.93 -0.92
N VAL A 49 6.91 1.35 -0.59
CA VAL A 49 5.94 0.55 0.18
C VAL A 49 4.59 0.66 -0.51
N LEU A 50 3.87 -0.45 -0.56
CA LEU A 50 2.47 -0.50 -0.98
C LEU A 50 1.58 -0.65 0.25
N GLY A 51 0.78 0.36 0.57
CA GLY A 51 -0.32 0.26 1.53
C GLY A 51 -1.58 -0.26 0.83
N VAL A 52 -2.25 -1.22 1.46
CA VAL A 52 -3.49 -1.82 0.95
C VAL A 52 -4.64 -1.50 1.90
N HIS A 53 -5.73 -0.96 1.35
CA HIS A 53 -6.94 -0.64 2.08
C HIS A 53 -8.15 -1.26 1.37
N ALA A 54 -9.07 -1.85 2.13
CA ALA A 54 -10.41 -2.15 1.62
C ALA A 54 -11.24 -0.87 1.56
N VAL A 55 -12.12 -0.79 0.57
CA VAL A 55 -13.04 0.33 0.40
C VAL A 55 -14.47 -0.19 0.47
N ASP A 56 -15.27 0.33 1.40
CA ASP A 56 -16.67 -0.05 1.54
C ASP A 56 -17.60 0.73 0.58
N ALA A 57 -18.88 0.41 0.61
CA ALA A 57 -19.89 1.07 -0.22
C ALA A 57 -20.09 2.57 0.10
N GLN A 58 -19.66 3.02 1.26
CA GLN A 58 -19.67 4.42 1.70
C GLN A 58 -18.33 5.13 1.45
N CYS A 59 -17.40 4.48 0.70
CA CYS A 59 -16.05 4.96 0.42
C CYS A 59 -15.19 5.17 1.68
N LYS A 60 -15.46 4.42 2.73
CA LYS A 60 -14.60 4.38 3.91
C LYS A 60 -13.46 3.40 3.69
N LEU A 61 -12.30 3.78 4.18
CA LEU A 61 -11.08 2.97 4.10
C LEU A 61 -10.93 2.13 5.37
N ALA A 62 -10.63 0.84 5.18
CA ALA A 62 -10.15 -0.04 6.23
C ALA A 62 -8.74 -0.50 5.87
N TYR A 63 -7.74 -0.11 6.65
CA TYR A 63 -6.35 -0.50 6.43
C TYR A 63 -6.18 -2.00 6.64
N GLU A 64 -5.62 -2.69 5.64
CA GLU A 64 -5.39 -4.14 5.66
C GLU A 64 -3.91 -4.50 5.83
N GLY A 65 -3.04 -3.54 5.62
CA GLY A 65 -1.60 -3.76 5.81
C GLY A 65 -0.74 -3.16 4.71
N TYR A 66 0.57 -3.42 4.81
CA TYR A 66 1.55 -2.94 3.85
C TYR A 66 2.42 -4.06 3.28
N VAL A 67 2.96 -3.82 2.10
CA VAL A 67 3.95 -4.66 1.42
C VAL A 67 5.20 -3.82 1.18
N GLU A 68 6.36 -4.26 1.69
CA GLU A 68 7.64 -3.63 1.34
C GLU A 68 8.03 -4.05 -0.08
N LEU A 69 8.30 -3.06 -0.94
CA LEU A 69 8.69 -3.30 -2.33
C LEU A 69 10.24 -3.35 -2.41
N ASP A 70 10.81 -4.36 -1.74
CA ASP A 70 12.25 -4.54 -1.53
C ASP A 70 12.91 -5.42 -2.61
N ARG A 71 12.14 -5.95 -3.55
CA ARG A 71 12.61 -6.80 -4.66
C ARG A 71 12.15 -6.25 -6.00
N PRO A 72 12.94 -6.48 -7.08
CA PRO A 72 12.62 -5.99 -8.42
C PRO A 72 11.31 -6.53 -8.97
N LEU A 73 10.88 -7.70 -8.52
CA LEU A 73 9.64 -8.35 -8.92
C LEU A 73 8.95 -8.97 -7.70
N MET A 74 7.71 -8.60 -7.50
CA MET A 74 6.86 -9.12 -6.44
C MET A 74 5.47 -9.47 -6.98
N GLN A 75 4.80 -10.39 -6.32
CA GLN A 75 3.42 -10.76 -6.61
C GLN A 75 2.59 -10.63 -5.35
N VAL A 76 1.46 -9.94 -5.44
CA VAL A 76 0.53 -9.67 -4.34
C VAL A 76 -0.87 -10.04 -4.79
N GLY A 77 -1.64 -10.69 -3.91
CA GLY A 77 -3.04 -11.02 -4.15
C GLY A 77 -3.97 -9.94 -3.62
N ILE A 78 -4.68 -9.25 -4.51
CA ILE A 78 -5.75 -8.32 -4.15
C ILE A 78 -7.10 -8.99 -4.44
N PRO A 79 -8.05 -9.05 -3.48
CA PRO A 79 -9.31 -9.76 -3.66
C PRO A 79 -10.09 -9.31 -4.90
N PRO A 80 -10.40 -10.23 -5.84
CA PRO A 80 -11.17 -9.90 -7.03
C PRO A 80 -12.60 -9.44 -6.68
N GLY A 81 -13.15 -8.51 -7.47
CA GLY A 81 -14.50 -7.96 -7.31
C GLY A 81 -14.64 -6.94 -6.19
N ARG A 82 -13.71 -6.88 -5.23
CA ARG A 82 -13.70 -5.89 -4.15
C ARG A 82 -12.95 -4.64 -4.58
N LEU A 83 -13.49 -3.47 -4.21
CA LEU A 83 -12.77 -2.21 -4.40
C LEU A 83 -11.67 -2.10 -3.34
N SER A 84 -10.45 -1.88 -3.79
CA SER A 84 -9.28 -1.66 -2.96
C SER A 84 -8.66 -0.30 -3.28
N TYR A 85 -8.11 0.36 -2.26
CA TYR A 85 -7.35 1.59 -2.40
C TYR A 85 -5.89 1.27 -2.13
N LEU A 86 -5.08 1.47 -3.15
CA LEU A 86 -3.66 1.17 -3.17
C LEU A 86 -2.88 2.47 -3.01
N VAL A 87 -1.98 2.53 -2.04
CA VAL A 87 -1.15 3.70 -1.74
C VAL A 87 0.31 3.29 -1.91
N PHE A 88 0.97 3.82 -2.93
CA PHE A 88 2.41 3.66 -3.15
C PHE A 88 3.12 4.81 -2.48
N GLU A 89 3.88 4.52 -1.44
CA GLU A 89 4.67 5.49 -0.70
C GLU A 89 6.15 5.33 -1.03
N PHE A 90 6.80 6.42 -1.38
CA PHE A 90 8.24 6.50 -1.62
C PHE A 90 8.88 7.34 -0.51
N ALA A 91 9.73 6.73 0.27
CA ALA A 91 10.51 7.40 1.28
C ALA A 91 11.98 7.50 0.85
N SER A 92 12.50 8.71 0.75
CA SER A 92 13.91 8.95 0.47
C SER A 92 14.63 9.35 1.76
N SER A 93 15.84 8.81 1.96
CA SER A 93 16.74 9.21 3.03
C SER A 93 18.12 9.51 2.47
N SER A 94 18.72 10.63 2.89
CA SER A 94 20.11 10.98 2.58
C SER A 94 20.94 10.87 3.86
N PHE A 95 22.07 10.18 3.77
CA PHE A 95 22.98 10.01 4.91
C PHE A 95 23.69 11.31 5.31
N LEU A 96 23.99 12.17 4.33
CA LEU A 96 24.76 13.40 4.53
C LEU A 96 23.91 14.64 4.79
N GLY A 97 22.64 14.64 4.42
CA GLY A 97 21.80 15.84 4.46
C GLY A 97 20.63 15.79 5.46
N GLY A 98 20.39 14.65 6.10
CA GLY A 98 19.25 14.50 7.03
C GLY A 98 17.87 14.73 6.39
N THR A 99 17.81 14.94 5.09
CA THR A 99 16.59 15.21 4.33
C THR A 99 15.79 13.92 4.22
N ARG A 100 14.60 13.92 4.80
CA ARG A 100 13.60 12.85 4.61
C ARG A 100 12.43 13.45 3.87
N GLY A 101 12.12 12.85 2.73
CA GLY A 101 10.91 13.17 1.97
C GLY A 101 10.10 11.91 1.75
N SER A 102 8.78 12.02 1.80
CA SER A 102 7.89 10.98 1.32
C SER A 102 6.95 11.57 0.27
N ILE A 103 6.73 10.80 -0.79
CA ILE A 103 5.72 11.09 -1.81
C ILE A 103 4.82 9.89 -1.91
N THR A 104 3.53 10.14 -2.03
CA THR A 104 2.53 9.09 -2.20
C THR A 104 1.87 9.21 -3.57
N GLN A 105 1.68 8.07 -4.23
CA GLN A 105 0.78 7.93 -5.37
C GLN A 105 -0.29 6.91 -5.02
N GLU A 106 -1.53 7.20 -5.35
CA GLU A 106 -2.67 6.43 -4.90
C GLU A 106 -3.60 6.09 -6.05
N THR A 107 -4.28 4.94 -5.94
CA THR A 107 -5.30 4.57 -6.91
C THR A 107 -6.35 3.65 -6.32
N LEU A 108 -7.57 3.76 -6.84
CA LEU A 108 -8.62 2.77 -6.66
C LEU A 108 -8.45 1.65 -7.69
N LEU A 109 -8.52 0.41 -7.23
CA LEU A 109 -8.50 -0.77 -8.09
C LEU A 109 -9.60 -1.74 -7.68
N ARG A 110 -10.41 -2.17 -8.65
CA ARG A 110 -11.34 -3.29 -8.48
C ARG A 110 -10.89 -4.42 -9.39
N PRO A 111 -10.09 -5.36 -8.90
CA PRO A 111 -9.61 -6.43 -9.75
C PRO A 111 -10.76 -7.28 -10.30
N ARG A 112 -10.71 -7.59 -11.58
CA ARG A 112 -11.65 -8.54 -12.21
C ARG A 112 -11.17 -9.96 -11.95
N PRO A 113 -12.05 -10.94 -11.68
CA PRO A 113 -11.68 -12.33 -11.54
C PRO A 113 -10.91 -12.81 -12.78
N GLY A 114 -9.77 -13.48 -12.58
CA GLY A 114 -8.92 -14.01 -13.65
C GLY A 114 -8.14 -12.97 -14.46
N ALA A 115 -8.22 -11.68 -14.15
CA ALA A 115 -7.37 -10.65 -14.73
C ALA A 115 -6.06 -10.53 -13.96
N THR A 116 -4.99 -10.13 -14.65
CA THR A 116 -3.69 -9.83 -14.05
C THR A 116 -3.36 -8.36 -14.22
N TYR A 117 -2.78 -7.76 -13.20
CA TYR A 117 -2.40 -6.34 -13.14
C TYR A 117 -0.89 -6.23 -13.01
N GLU A 118 -0.23 -5.66 -14.00
CA GLU A 118 1.19 -5.32 -13.93
C GLU A 118 1.32 -3.88 -13.43
N VAL A 119 2.02 -3.70 -12.32
CA VAL A 119 2.30 -2.40 -11.71
C VAL A 119 3.78 -2.12 -11.88
N ARG A 120 4.10 -1.03 -12.54
CA ARG A 120 5.45 -0.48 -12.61
C ARG A 120 5.58 0.63 -11.58
N VAL A 121 6.54 0.45 -10.66
CA VAL A 121 6.88 1.42 -9.62
C VAL A 121 8.30 1.89 -9.89
N ALA A 122 8.48 3.13 -10.30
CA ALA A 122 9.79 3.67 -10.67
C ALA A 122 10.13 4.92 -9.86
N TYR A 123 11.41 5.02 -9.47
CA TYR A 123 12.02 6.24 -8.96
C TYR A 123 13.36 6.43 -9.66
N LYS A 124 13.46 7.48 -10.47
CA LYS A 124 14.68 7.83 -11.20
C LYS A 124 14.78 9.34 -11.33
N ASN A 125 15.96 9.90 -11.04
CA ASN A 125 16.21 11.34 -11.15
C ASN A 125 15.16 12.20 -10.41
N GLU A 126 14.83 11.80 -9.18
CA GLU A 126 13.83 12.48 -8.32
C GLU A 126 12.39 12.44 -8.85
N LEU A 127 12.13 11.70 -9.90
CA LEU A 127 10.78 11.47 -10.43
C LEU A 127 10.23 10.15 -9.92
N TYR A 128 8.98 10.19 -9.47
CA TYR A 128 8.21 9.04 -9.01
C TYR A 128 7.15 8.71 -10.05
N GLU A 129 7.07 7.46 -10.42
CA GLU A 129 6.11 6.99 -11.42
C GLU A 129 5.46 5.69 -10.91
N VAL A 130 4.13 5.64 -10.96
CA VAL A 130 3.37 4.41 -10.82
C VAL A 130 2.47 4.29 -12.05
N ALA A 131 2.61 3.19 -12.78
CA ALA A 131 1.76 2.86 -13.91
C ALA A 131 1.15 1.47 -13.70
N ILE A 132 -0.12 1.30 -14.05
CA ILE A 132 -0.83 0.03 -13.92
C ILE A 132 -1.35 -0.38 -15.30
N ARG A 133 -1.10 -1.63 -15.65
CA ARG A 133 -1.57 -2.25 -16.87
C ARG A 133 -2.39 -3.50 -16.54
N GLU A 134 -3.58 -3.59 -17.08
CA GLU A 134 -4.46 -4.74 -16.92
C GLU A 134 -4.34 -5.69 -18.12
N THR A 135 -4.14 -6.98 -17.85
CA THR A 135 -4.33 -8.06 -18.82
C THR A 135 -5.67 -8.73 -18.49
N PRO A 136 -6.65 -8.70 -19.41
CA PRO A 136 -7.96 -9.29 -19.17
C PRO A 136 -7.90 -10.81 -18.97
N PRO A 137 -8.96 -11.42 -18.38
CA PRO A 137 -9.09 -12.87 -18.30
C PRO A 137 -8.97 -13.52 -19.67
N GLY A 138 -8.28 -14.68 -19.73
CA GLY A 138 -8.05 -15.38 -20.98
C GLY A 138 -6.91 -14.85 -21.85
N GLY A 139 -6.09 -13.91 -21.35
CA GLY A 139 -4.87 -13.45 -22.01
C GLY A 139 -5.11 -12.45 -23.14
N GLY A 140 -6.15 -11.63 -23.05
CA GLY A 140 -6.42 -10.57 -24.02
C GLY A 140 -5.33 -9.48 -24.06
N ARG A 141 -5.47 -8.52 -24.97
CA ARG A 141 -4.50 -7.42 -25.12
C ARG A 141 -4.43 -6.58 -23.84
N PRO A 142 -3.22 -6.37 -23.27
CA PRO A 142 -3.04 -5.50 -22.12
C PRO A 142 -3.47 -4.06 -22.42
N ARG A 143 -4.02 -3.38 -21.40
CA ARG A 143 -4.41 -1.97 -21.47
C ARG A 143 -3.90 -1.20 -20.26
N ASP A 144 -3.49 0.03 -20.48
CA ASP A 144 -3.13 0.92 -19.40
C ASP A 144 -4.38 1.37 -18.64
N LEU A 145 -4.27 1.45 -17.32
CA LEU A 145 -5.33 1.95 -16.43
C LEU A 145 -4.98 3.36 -15.98
N GLU A 146 -5.97 4.23 -16.01
CA GLU A 146 -5.85 5.55 -15.36
C GLU A 146 -5.89 5.38 -13.85
N LEU A 147 -4.99 6.07 -13.15
CA LEU A 147 -4.99 6.11 -11.69
C LEU A 147 -6.17 6.95 -11.21
N ALA A 148 -7.06 6.32 -10.44
CA ALA A 148 -8.26 6.96 -9.91
C ALA A 148 -8.07 7.29 -8.44
N SER A 149 -8.20 8.56 -8.06
CA SER A 149 -8.15 8.98 -6.66
C SER A 149 -9.37 8.49 -5.87
N LEU A 150 -9.29 8.51 -4.54
CA LEU A 150 -10.41 8.15 -3.66
C LEU A 150 -11.67 8.99 -3.92
N GLY A 151 -11.52 10.21 -4.41
CA GLY A 151 -12.64 11.06 -4.82
C GLY A 151 -13.52 10.47 -5.94
N ALA A 152 -12.98 9.58 -6.76
CA ALA A 152 -13.75 8.89 -7.80
C ALA A 152 -14.71 7.81 -7.24
N CYS A 153 -14.51 7.34 -6.01
CA CYS A 153 -15.42 6.41 -5.36
C CYS A 153 -16.80 7.01 -5.07
N LYS A 154 -16.90 8.32 -4.92
CA LYS A 154 -18.13 9.02 -4.53
C LYS A 154 -18.98 9.46 -5.73
N ARG A 155 -18.59 9.11 -6.95
CA ARG A 155 -19.31 9.47 -8.19
C ARG A 155 -20.08 8.24 -8.75
#